data_ada93c900b1291f99abf24da824ac312
#
_entry.id   ada93c900b1291f99abf24da824ac312
#
_cell.length_a   1.000
_cell.length_b   1.000
_cell.length_c   1.000
_cell.angle_alpha   90.00
_cell.angle_beta   90.00
_cell.angle_gamma   90.00
#
_symmetry.space_group_name_H-M   'P 1'
#
loop_
_entity.id
_entity.type
_entity.pdbx_description
1 polymer ?
#
loop_
_entity_poly.entity_id
_entity_poly.type
_entity_poly.pdbx_seq_one_letter_code
_entity_poly.pdbx_strand_id
1 'polypeptide(L)'
;MTSLYVDRRGVTLKADGEALVFYENGERVGTVPLAPLSRVFLRGDVTLSSSLLGKLGERGIGVVVLSGRKAEPTLLLGRPHNDAARRVAQYRLSQDTAFCLRFARGIVEAKLRAQAAFLAERRDEEPRSRYLLTHSLRRLKNAVAGVNQQTSVGSLRGLEGAGAAAYFEGFGDLLPERLGFSSRNRRPPKDPVNAALSLGYTLLHAETVLALYGAGFDPFIGFYHALDFGRESLACDVVEPLRVEVDRRSEERRVGKECHLTCRSRWSPYH
;
A
#
# COMPACT_ATOMS: atom_id res chain seq x y z
N MET A 1 -7.61 13.73 -3.34
CA MET A 1 -8.43 12.57 -2.96
C MET A 1 -8.08 12.22 -1.52
N THR A 2 -9.08 12.07 -0.65
CA THR A 2 -8.88 11.92 0.81
C THR A 2 -9.40 10.55 1.25
N SER A 3 -8.62 9.83 2.07
CA SER A 3 -9.05 8.59 2.70
C SER A 3 -9.52 8.87 4.13
N LEU A 4 -10.66 8.28 4.50
CA LEU A 4 -11.21 8.34 5.86
C LEU A 4 -10.83 7.05 6.60
N TYR A 5 -10.20 7.19 7.75
CA TYR A 5 -9.87 6.05 8.63
C TYR A 5 -10.74 6.11 9.88
N VAL A 6 -11.51 5.05 10.12
CA VAL A 6 -12.36 4.88 11.30
C VAL A 6 -11.82 3.70 12.10
N ASP A 7 -11.21 3.99 13.24
CA ASP A 7 -10.71 2.98 14.20
C ASP A 7 -11.46 3.17 15.52
N ARG A 8 -12.72 2.73 15.55
CA ARG A 8 -13.61 2.87 16.71
C ARG A 8 -14.50 1.64 16.87
N ARG A 9 -15.07 1.48 18.06
CA ARG A 9 -16.09 0.45 18.36
C ARG A 9 -17.38 1.12 18.76
N GLY A 10 -18.52 0.51 18.38
CA GLY A 10 -19.85 0.98 18.75
C GLY A 10 -20.32 2.23 17.99
N VAL A 11 -19.60 2.63 16.93
CA VAL A 11 -20.01 3.75 16.07
C VAL A 11 -20.94 3.28 14.97
N THR A 12 -21.99 4.04 14.73
CA THR A 12 -22.88 3.86 13.58
C THR A 12 -22.63 4.95 12.54
N LEU A 13 -22.39 4.54 11.29
CA LEU A 13 -22.21 5.44 10.16
C LEU A 13 -23.47 5.44 9.29
N LYS A 14 -24.00 6.63 9.02
CA LYS A 14 -25.17 6.83 8.16
C LYS A 14 -24.89 7.88 7.09
N ALA A 15 -25.67 7.85 6.00
CA ALA A 15 -25.68 8.92 5.03
C ALA A 15 -26.71 9.97 5.45
N ASP A 16 -26.32 11.24 5.43
CA ASP A 16 -27.20 12.39 5.57
C ASP A 16 -26.84 13.41 4.49
N GLY A 17 -27.74 13.59 3.51
CA GLY A 17 -27.46 14.38 2.33
C GLY A 17 -26.15 13.92 1.64
N GLU A 18 -25.24 14.85 1.43
CA GLU A 18 -23.93 14.65 0.78
C GLU A 18 -22.81 14.38 1.80
N ALA A 19 -23.16 13.86 2.98
CA ALA A 19 -22.23 13.63 4.07
C ALA A 19 -22.38 12.23 4.68
N LEU A 20 -21.27 11.72 5.21
CA LEU A 20 -21.18 10.60 6.11
C LEU A 20 -21.24 11.12 7.54
N VAL A 21 -22.18 10.64 8.33
CA VAL A 21 -22.42 11.08 9.70
C VAL A 21 -22.13 9.97 10.68
N PHE A 22 -21.44 10.34 11.76
CA PHE A 22 -21.07 9.44 12.86
C PHE A 22 -22.10 9.58 14.00
N TYR A 23 -22.56 8.45 14.52
CA TYR A 23 -23.42 8.36 15.70
C TYR A 23 -22.76 7.47 16.75
N GLU A 24 -22.74 7.94 18.00
CA GLU A 24 -22.38 7.17 19.19
C GLU A 24 -23.56 7.25 20.18
N ASN A 25 -24.04 6.10 20.67
CA ASN A 25 -25.20 6.02 21.58
C ASN A 25 -26.46 6.76 21.06
N GLY A 26 -26.63 6.83 19.74
CA GLY A 26 -27.77 7.52 19.11
C GLY A 26 -27.57 9.01 18.86
N GLU A 27 -26.53 9.60 19.40
CA GLU A 27 -26.18 11.03 19.22
C GLU A 27 -25.22 11.23 18.04
N ARG A 28 -25.40 12.34 17.32
CA ARG A 28 -24.51 12.75 16.22
C ARG A 28 -23.23 13.34 16.79
N VAL A 29 -22.09 12.65 16.55
CA VAL A 29 -20.78 13.05 17.06
C VAL A 29 -19.82 13.59 16.00
N GLY A 30 -20.19 13.49 14.71
CA GLY A 30 -19.32 14.02 13.65
C GLY A 30 -19.91 13.90 12.26
N THR A 31 -19.31 14.61 11.31
CA THR A 31 -19.75 14.61 9.91
C THR A 31 -18.54 14.76 8.99
N VAL A 32 -18.52 14.01 7.89
CA VAL A 32 -17.49 14.09 6.85
C VAL A 32 -18.18 14.22 5.49
N PRO A 33 -17.90 15.27 4.70
CA PRO A 33 -18.40 15.38 3.33
C PRO A 33 -17.96 14.20 2.46
N LEU A 34 -18.86 13.67 1.62
CA LEU A 34 -18.54 12.58 0.70
C LEU A 34 -17.70 13.04 -0.50
N ALA A 35 -17.87 14.28 -0.95
CA ALA A 35 -17.23 14.79 -2.17
C ALA A 35 -15.71 14.62 -2.24
N PRO A 36 -14.91 14.91 -1.19
CA PRO A 36 -13.45 14.73 -1.24
C PRO A 36 -13.01 13.27 -0.99
N LEU A 37 -13.94 12.38 -0.56
CA LEU A 37 -13.58 11.02 -0.20
C LEU A 37 -13.34 10.15 -1.43
N SER A 38 -12.28 9.39 -1.38
CA SER A 38 -11.99 8.32 -2.35
C SER A 38 -12.07 6.94 -1.73
N ARG A 39 -11.81 6.82 -0.42
CA ARG A 39 -11.77 5.55 0.31
C ARG A 39 -12.23 5.72 1.76
N VAL A 40 -12.83 4.66 2.31
CA VAL A 40 -13.16 4.55 3.74
C VAL A 40 -12.52 3.28 4.29
N PHE A 41 -11.66 3.43 5.30
CA PHE A 41 -11.05 2.31 6.02
C PHE A 41 -11.74 2.16 7.38
N LEU A 42 -12.24 0.97 7.66
CA LEU A 42 -12.96 0.64 8.89
C LEU A 42 -12.16 -0.38 9.69
N ARG A 43 -11.90 -0.07 10.95
CA ARG A 43 -11.33 -0.98 11.92
C ARG A 43 -12.17 -0.99 13.18
N GLY A 44 -12.34 -2.17 13.76
CA GLY A 44 -13.20 -2.35 14.92
C GLY A 44 -14.62 -2.73 14.54
N ASP A 45 -15.55 -2.60 15.49
CA ASP A 45 -16.97 -2.92 15.32
C ASP A 45 -17.75 -1.65 14.97
N VAL A 46 -17.99 -1.48 13.67
CA VAL A 46 -18.66 -0.30 13.09
C VAL A 46 -19.91 -0.73 12.37
N THR A 47 -21.06 -0.12 12.69
CA THR A 47 -22.34 -0.35 12.00
C THR A 47 -22.49 0.59 10.80
N LEU A 48 -22.88 0.07 9.64
CA LEU A 48 -23.13 0.83 8.42
C LEU A 48 -24.58 0.69 8.00
N SER A 49 -25.23 1.81 7.61
CA SER A 49 -26.53 1.72 6.96
C SER A 49 -26.40 1.32 5.50
N SER A 50 -27.36 0.54 4.97
CA SER A 50 -27.39 0.16 3.55
C SER A 50 -27.49 1.36 2.61
N SER A 51 -28.17 2.43 3.03
CA SER A 51 -28.25 3.69 2.29
C SER A 51 -26.88 4.38 2.16
N LEU A 52 -26.03 4.30 3.20
CA LEU A 52 -24.65 4.79 3.11
C LEU A 52 -23.84 3.96 2.12
N LEU A 53 -23.94 2.63 2.18
CA LEU A 53 -23.23 1.75 1.24
C LEU A 53 -23.64 2.01 -0.22
N GLY A 54 -24.93 2.23 -0.48
CA GLY A 54 -25.43 2.63 -1.79
C GLY A 54 -24.80 3.93 -2.29
N LYS A 55 -24.79 4.98 -1.48
CA LYS A 55 -24.19 6.28 -1.82
C LYS A 55 -22.68 6.19 -2.04
N LEU A 56 -21.96 5.42 -1.22
CA LEU A 56 -20.53 5.18 -1.42
C LEU A 56 -20.26 4.48 -2.76
N GLY A 57 -21.07 3.44 -3.07
CA GLY A 57 -20.99 2.71 -4.32
C GLY A 57 -21.26 3.56 -5.55
N GLU A 58 -22.31 4.39 -5.54
CA GLU A 58 -22.64 5.33 -6.63
C GLU A 58 -21.51 6.33 -6.93
N ARG A 59 -20.76 6.71 -5.91
CA ARG A 59 -19.63 7.65 -6.01
C ARG A 59 -18.29 6.99 -6.28
N GLY A 60 -18.25 5.66 -6.40
CA GLY A 60 -17.01 4.91 -6.56
C GLY A 60 -16.08 4.96 -5.34
N ILE A 61 -16.63 5.30 -4.15
CA ILE A 61 -15.90 5.30 -2.89
C ILE A 61 -15.84 3.86 -2.37
N GLY A 62 -14.68 3.24 -2.46
CA GLY A 62 -14.46 1.89 -1.94
C GLY A 62 -14.35 1.88 -0.42
N VAL A 63 -14.85 0.79 0.21
CA VAL A 63 -14.71 0.58 1.65
C VAL A 63 -13.80 -0.61 1.90
N VAL A 64 -12.81 -0.43 2.77
CA VAL A 64 -11.87 -1.46 3.23
C VAL A 64 -12.15 -1.74 4.70
N VAL A 65 -12.57 -2.96 5.00
CA VAL A 65 -12.84 -3.38 6.38
C VAL A 65 -11.68 -4.23 6.87
N LEU A 66 -11.02 -3.78 7.95
CA LEU A 66 -9.92 -4.45 8.61
C LEU A 66 -10.42 -5.03 9.94
N SER A 67 -11.22 -6.10 9.87
CA SER A 67 -11.80 -6.74 11.06
C SER A 67 -11.17 -8.11 11.34
N GLY A 68 -11.37 -8.58 12.57
CA GLY A 68 -10.92 -9.90 13.01
C GLY A 68 -9.44 -9.97 13.39
N ARG A 69 -9.02 -11.14 13.92
CA ARG A 69 -7.65 -11.37 14.43
C ARG A 69 -6.57 -11.33 13.35
N LYS A 70 -6.92 -11.68 12.12
CA LYS A 70 -5.97 -11.73 11.00
C LYS A 70 -5.83 -10.39 10.28
N ALA A 71 -6.75 -9.44 10.52
CA ALA A 71 -6.82 -8.13 9.84
C ALA A 71 -6.71 -8.26 8.30
N GLU A 72 -7.25 -9.34 7.73
CA GLU A 72 -7.35 -9.52 6.28
C GLU A 72 -8.41 -8.54 5.76
N PRO A 73 -8.10 -7.74 4.73
CA PRO A 73 -9.02 -6.74 4.23
C PRO A 73 -10.24 -7.38 3.57
N THR A 74 -11.45 -6.97 4.00
CA THR A 74 -12.67 -7.20 3.23
C THR A 74 -12.97 -5.95 2.42
N LEU A 75 -13.24 -6.10 1.13
CA LEU A 75 -13.44 -5.00 0.21
C LEU A 75 -14.92 -4.91 -0.18
N LEU A 76 -15.50 -3.71 -0.02
CA LEU A 76 -16.81 -3.38 -0.55
C LEU A 76 -16.62 -2.38 -1.69
N LEU A 77 -17.09 -2.77 -2.86
CA LEU A 77 -16.96 -2.00 -4.09
C LEU A 77 -18.33 -1.58 -4.60
N GLY A 78 -18.36 -0.44 -5.26
CA GLY A 78 -19.46 -0.09 -6.14
C GLY A 78 -19.50 -0.97 -7.39
N ARG A 79 -20.24 -0.55 -8.38
CA ARG A 79 -20.36 -1.28 -9.64
C ARG A 79 -18.99 -1.36 -10.32
N PRO A 80 -18.48 -2.56 -10.67
CA PRO A 80 -17.20 -2.69 -11.34
C PRO A 80 -17.27 -2.12 -12.76
N HIS A 81 -16.12 -1.73 -13.31
CA HIS A 81 -16.00 -1.32 -14.69
C HIS A 81 -16.48 -2.43 -15.65
N ASN A 82 -17.28 -2.09 -16.63
CA ASN A 82 -18.00 -3.03 -17.50
C ASN A 82 -17.30 -3.37 -18.82
N ASP A 83 -16.04 -2.94 -19.03
CA ASP A 83 -15.26 -3.25 -20.24
C ASP A 83 -14.76 -4.70 -20.20
N ALA A 84 -15.52 -5.59 -20.85
CA ALA A 84 -15.16 -7.00 -20.96
C ALA A 84 -13.92 -7.22 -21.85
N ALA A 85 -13.72 -6.37 -22.88
CA ALA A 85 -12.58 -6.50 -23.81
C ALA A 85 -11.25 -6.33 -23.08
N ARG A 86 -11.19 -5.43 -22.09
CA ARG A 86 -10.01 -5.22 -21.24
C ARG A 86 -9.64 -6.49 -20.46
N ARG A 87 -10.62 -7.18 -19.87
CA ARG A 87 -10.38 -8.44 -19.15
C ARG A 87 -9.90 -9.55 -20.07
N VAL A 88 -10.52 -9.69 -21.23
CA VAL A 88 -10.10 -10.67 -22.25
C VAL A 88 -8.66 -10.39 -22.71
N ALA A 89 -8.32 -9.13 -22.94
CA ALA A 89 -6.96 -8.74 -23.27
C ALA A 89 -5.97 -9.06 -22.15
N GLN A 90 -6.31 -8.78 -20.89
CA GLN A 90 -5.51 -9.13 -19.74
C GLN A 90 -5.24 -10.63 -19.65
N TYR A 91 -6.27 -11.46 -19.79
CA TYR A 91 -6.13 -12.92 -19.73
C TYR A 91 -5.25 -13.45 -20.86
N ARG A 92 -5.41 -12.92 -22.08
CA ARG A 92 -4.56 -13.29 -23.20
C ARG A 92 -3.10 -12.92 -22.98
N LEU A 93 -2.84 -11.70 -22.51
CA LEU A 93 -1.49 -11.20 -22.25
C LEU A 93 -0.82 -11.90 -21.08
N SER A 94 -1.57 -12.39 -20.09
CA SER A 94 -1.00 -13.17 -18.97
C SER A 94 -0.44 -14.52 -19.39
N GLN A 95 -0.83 -15.02 -20.57
CA GLN A 95 -0.32 -16.25 -21.17
C GLN A 95 0.88 -16.00 -22.12
N ASP A 96 1.13 -14.74 -22.49
CA ASP A 96 2.27 -14.37 -23.33
C ASP A 96 3.52 -14.16 -22.47
N THR A 97 4.41 -15.13 -22.49
CA THR A 97 5.67 -15.11 -21.72
C THR A 97 6.57 -13.96 -22.06
N ALA A 98 6.59 -13.53 -23.33
CA ALA A 98 7.40 -12.38 -23.78
C ALA A 98 6.83 -11.08 -23.25
N PHE A 99 5.51 -10.92 -23.27
CA PHE A 99 4.83 -9.78 -22.64
C PHE A 99 5.08 -9.75 -21.13
N CYS A 100 4.87 -10.89 -20.45
CA CYS A 100 5.08 -11.01 -19.01
C CYS A 100 6.51 -10.61 -18.60
N LEU A 101 7.52 -11.05 -19.35
CA LEU A 101 8.91 -10.68 -19.07
C LEU A 101 9.16 -9.17 -19.30
N ARG A 102 8.62 -8.58 -20.37
CA ARG A 102 8.74 -7.12 -20.61
C ARG A 102 8.07 -6.31 -19.50
N PHE A 103 6.86 -6.70 -19.12
CA PHE A 103 6.12 -6.08 -18.02
C PHE A 103 6.89 -6.20 -16.69
N ALA A 104 7.37 -7.40 -16.37
CA ALA A 104 8.12 -7.67 -15.16
C ALA A 104 9.41 -6.83 -15.08
N ARG A 105 10.16 -6.69 -16.19
CA ARG A 105 11.33 -5.80 -16.24
C ARG A 105 10.95 -4.36 -15.91
N GLY A 106 9.86 -3.83 -16.47
CA GLY A 106 9.37 -2.48 -16.17
C GLY A 106 9.03 -2.28 -14.69
N ILE A 107 8.32 -3.25 -14.09
CA ILE A 107 7.96 -3.20 -12.66
C ILE A 107 9.20 -3.27 -11.76
N VAL A 108 10.10 -4.20 -12.01
CA VAL A 108 11.33 -4.36 -11.21
C VAL A 108 12.24 -3.14 -11.36
N GLU A 109 12.41 -2.62 -12.58
CA GLU A 109 13.18 -1.41 -12.81
C GLU A 109 12.60 -0.21 -12.06
N ALA A 110 11.29 0.00 -12.16
CA ALA A 110 10.60 1.09 -11.46
C ALA A 110 10.76 0.99 -9.94
N LYS A 111 10.61 -0.22 -9.37
CA LYS A 111 10.85 -0.48 -7.95
C LYS A 111 12.28 -0.13 -7.53
N LEU A 112 13.27 -0.69 -8.23
CA LEU A 112 14.68 -0.47 -7.89
C LEU A 112 15.10 1.00 -8.03
N ARG A 113 14.57 1.70 -9.05
CA ARG A 113 14.78 3.14 -9.23
C ARG A 113 14.14 3.97 -8.11
N ALA A 114 12.92 3.65 -7.70
CA ALA A 114 12.24 4.31 -6.58
C ALA A 114 13.03 4.12 -5.27
N GLN A 115 13.49 2.89 -5.00
CA GLN A 115 14.34 2.57 -3.85
C GLN A 115 15.66 3.33 -3.88
N ALA A 116 16.31 3.40 -5.04
CA ALA A 116 17.56 4.15 -5.19
C ALA A 116 17.34 5.66 -5.01
N ALA A 117 16.26 6.22 -5.53
CA ALA A 117 15.92 7.64 -5.36
C ALA A 117 15.74 7.99 -3.89
N PHE A 118 14.97 7.18 -3.15
CA PHE A 118 14.77 7.36 -1.71
C PHE A 118 16.09 7.35 -0.92
N LEU A 119 16.95 6.34 -1.13
CA LEU A 119 18.24 6.28 -0.42
C LEU A 119 19.18 7.41 -0.83
N ALA A 120 19.13 7.89 -2.08
CA ALA A 120 19.95 9.01 -2.54
C ALA A 120 19.56 10.31 -1.81
N GLU A 121 18.26 10.58 -1.69
CA GLU A 121 17.72 11.72 -0.94
C GLU A 121 18.19 11.65 0.53
N ARG A 122 18.01 10.51 1.21
CA ARG A 122 18.44 10.33 2.60
C ARG A 122 19.96 10.41 2.81
N ARG A 123 20.76 9.93 1.86
CA ARG A 123 22.22 10.05 1.92
C ARG A 123 22.68 11.50 2.03
N ASP A 124 21.99 12.40 1.34
CA ASP A 124 22.36 13.81 1.31
C ASP A 124 21.89 14.54 2.59
N GLU A 125 20.85 14.03 3.25
CA GLU A 125 20.30 14.57 4.50
C GLU A 125 20.95 13.99 5.78
N GLU A 126 21.47 12.74 5.73
CA GLU A 126 21.96 11.99 6.90
C GLU A 126 23.47 11.68 6.79
N PRO A 127 24.35 12.62 7.22
CA PRO A 127 25.80 12.44 7.06
C PRO A 127 26.38 11.17 7.73
N ARG A 128 25.80 10.74 8.87
CA ARG A 128 26.27 9.54 9.60
C ARG A 128 26.09 8.25 8.81
N SER A 129 25.02 8.17 8.00
CA SER A 129 24.66 6.99 7.22
C SER A 129 25.26 7.03 5.79
N ARG A 130 25.95 8.11 5.42
CA ARG A 130 26.43 8.37 4.06
C ARG A 130 27.26 7.22 3.45
N TYR A 131 28.12 6.59 4.23
CA TYR A 131 28.93 5.48 3.74
C TYR A 131 28.10 4.27 3.33
N LEU A 132 27.23 3.80 4.24
CA LEU A 132 26.41 2.62 3.99
C LEU A 132 25.38 2.89 2.90
N LEU A 133 24.75 4.07 2.90
CA LEU A 133 23.81 4.48 1.85
C LEU A 133 24.48 4.54 0.48
N THR A 134 25.73 5.02 0.39
CA THR A 134 26.49 5.04 -0.86
C THR A 134 26.77 3.61 -1.37
N HIS A 135 27.10 2.70 -0.46
CA HIS A 135 27.30 1.29 -0.81
C HIS A 135 26.00 0.62 -1.31
N SER A 136 24.89 0.81 -0.59
CA SER A 136 23.57 0.31 -0.97
C SER A 136 23.10 0.88 -2.31
N LEU A 137 23.29 2.18 -2.54
CA LEU A 137 22.99 2.85 -3.81
C LEU A 137 23.78 2.28 -4.99
N ARG A 138 25.07 1.98 -4.81
CA ARG A 138 25.89 1.36 -5.87
C ARG A 138 25.30 -0.02 -6.24
N ARG A 139 24.93 -0.84 -5.26
CA ARG A 139 24.32 -2.16 -5.50
C ARG A 139 22.97 -2.04 -6.20
N LEU A 140 22.12 -1.09 -5.81
CA LEU A 140 20.85 -0.81 -6.49
C LEU A 140 21.06 -0.36 -7.92
N LYS A 141 21.99 0.57 -8.19
CA LYS A 141 22.31 1.02 -9.55
C LYS A 141 22.78 -0.12 -10.44
N ASN A 142 23.62 -1.00 -9.92
CA ASN A 142 24.06 -2.20 -10.63
C ASN A 142 22.90 -3.15 -10.93
N ALA A 143 21.98 -3.33 -9.97
CA ALA A 143 20.78 -4.12 -10.18
C ALA A 143 19.89 -3.51 -11.28
N VAL A 144 19.65 -2.18 -11.27
CA VAL A 144 18.92 -1.49 -12.33
C VAL A 144 19.56 -1.73 -13.71
N ALA A 145 20.88 -1.59 -13.81
CA ALA A 145 21.60 -1.82 -15.08
C ALA A 145 21.47 -3.27 -15.58
N GLY A 146 21.33 -4.22 -14.65
CA GLY A 146 21.17 -5.65 -14.97
C GLY A 146 19.76 -6.09 -15.38
N VAL A 147 18.73 -5.25 -15.19
CA VAL A 147 17.31 -5.65 -15.42
C VAL A 147 17.06 -6.12 -16.85
N ASN A 148 17.52 -5.35 -17.83
CA ASN A 148 17.31 -5.66 -19.26
C ASN A 148 18.08 -6.88 -19.77
N GLN A 149 19.09 -7.32 -19.03
CA GLN A 149 19.89 -8.50 -19.34
C GLN A 149 19.23 -9.80 -18.86
N GLN A 150 18.22 -9.72 -17.98
CA GLN A 150 17.54 -10.90 -17.47
C GLN A 150 16.62 -11.49 -18.55
N THR A 151 16.81 -12.75 -18.88
CA THR A 151 16.08 -13.46 -19.94
C THR A 151 14.87 -14.25 -19.42
N SER A 152 14.67 -14.33 -18.11
CA SER A 152 13.57 -15.03 -17.48
C SER A 152 13.04 -14.29 -16.26
N VAL A 153 11.77 -14.51 -15.92
CA VAL A 153 11.16 -14.00 -14.68
C VAL A 153 11.89 -14.55 -13.45
N GLY A 154 12.40 -15.79 -13.50
CA GLY A 154 13.15 -16.38 -12.40
C GLY A 154 14.45 -15.65 -12.09
N SER A 155 15.27 -15.37 -13.13
CA SER A 155 16.51 -14.60 -12.98
C SER A 155 16.25 -13.15 -12.54
N LEU A 156 15.17 -12.55 -13.04
CA LEU A 156 14.74 -11.22 -12.66
C LEU A 156 14.35 -11.14 -11.16
N ARG A 157 13.68 -12.17 -10.63
CA ARG A 157 13.38 -12.27 -9.19
C ARG A 157 14.64 -12.35 -8.33
N GLY A 158 15.66 -13.06 -8.78
CA GLY A 158 16.95 -13.10 -8.08
C GLY A 158 17.60 -11.72 -8.00
N LEU A 159 17.60 -11.00 -9.12
CA LEU A 159 18.13 -9.62 -9.19
C LEU A 159 17.32 -8.66 -8.29
N GLU A 160 15.99 -8.74 -8.33
CA GLU A 160 15.10 -7.97 -7.46
C GLU A 160 15.38 -8.25 -5.98
N GLY A 161 15.52 -9.52 -5.61
CA GLY A 161 15.85 -9.92 -4.24
C GLY A 161 17.16 -9.36 -3.74
N ALA A 162 18.21 -9.37 -4.57
CA ALA A 162 19.51 -8.77 -4.25
C ALA A 162 19.39 -7.24 -4.09
N GLY A 163 18.62 -6.58 -4.95
CA GLY A 163 18.31 -5.16 -4.84
C GLY A 163 17.55 -4.82 -3.56
N ALA A 164 16.52 -5.61 -3.23
CA ALA A 164 15.73 -5.43 -2.02
C ALA A 164 16.59 -5.61 -0.74
N ALA A 165 17.51 -6.58 -0.73
CA ALA A 165 18.45 -6.77 0.38
C ALA A 165 19.33 -5.53 0.57
N ALA A 166 19.91 -5.00 -0.53
CA ALA A 166 20.71 -3.79 -0.48
C ALA A 166 19.91 -2.57 -0.01
N TYR A 167 18.66 -2.47 -0.45
CA TYR A 167 17.77 -1.39 -0.03
C TYR A 167 17.48 -1.44 1.48
N PHE A 168 17.05 -2.60 2.02
CA PHE A 168 16.72 -2.71 3.43
C PHE A 168 17.93 -2.64 4.37
N GLU A 169 19.12 -2.94 3.89
CA GLU A 169 20.38 -2.66 4.60
C GLU A 169 20.56 -1.14 4.80
N GLY A 170 20.46 -0.35 3.71
CA GLY A 170 20.53 1.11 3.79
C GLY A 170 19.37 1.73 4.56
N PHE A 171 18.13 1.24 4.34
CA PHE A 171 16.94 1.69 5.07
C PHE A 171 17.09 1.44 6.58
N GLY A 172 17.62 0.30 6.99
CA GLY A 172 17.83 -0.06 8.41
C GLY A 172 18.78 0.92 9.11
N ASP A 173 19.82 1.39 8.43
CA ASP A 173 20.80 2.34 8.99
C ASP A 173 20.20 3.74 9.27
N LEU A 174 19.13 4.09 8.58
CA LEU A 174 18.39 5.34 8.83
C LEU A 174 17.57 5.30 10.13
N LEU A 175 17.38 4.11 10.70
CA LEU A 175 16.49 3.92 11.83
C LEU A 175 17.25 3.99 13.16
N PRO A 176 16.66 4.58 14.21
CA PRO A 176 17.21 4.51 15.56
C PRO A 176 17.32 3.05 16.04
N GLU A 177 18.47 2.68 16.62
CA GLU A 177 18.73 1.33 17.16
C GLU A 177 17.66 0.83 18.13
N ARG A 178 17.08 1.75 18.94
CA ARG A 178 15.99 1.46 19.88
C ARG A 178 14.77 0.81 19.24
N LEU A 179 14.61 0.91 17.92
CA LEU A 179 13.49 0.28 17.19
C LEU A 179 13.74 -1.19 16.87
N GLY A 180 14.97 -1.68 17.06
CA GLY A 180 15.32 -3.10 16.92
C GLY A 180 15.16 -3.65 15.50
N PHE A 181 15.17 -2.79 14.47
CA PHE A 181 15.07 -3.25 13.09
C PHE A 181 16.41 -3.80 12.62
N SER A 182 16.44 -5.08 12.31
CA SER A 182 17.65 -5.73 11.75
C SER A 182 17.50 -6.10 10.27
N SER A 183 16.29 -6.49 9.89
CA SER A 183 15.96 -6.88 8.51
C SER A 183 14.45 -6.91 8.31
N ARG A 184 14.02 -6.95 7.04
CA ARG A 184 12.60 -7.08 6.71
C ARG A 184 12.07 -8.47 7.08
N ASN A 185 11.12 -8.53 8.03
CA ASN A 185 10.38 -9.74 8.38
C ASN A 185 8.87 -9.46 8.34
N ARG A 186 8.05 -10.49 8.06
CA ARG A 186 6.62 -10.31 7.75
C ARG A 186 5.66 -11.01 8.69
N ARG A 187 5.95 -12.24 9.10
CA ARG A 187 4.97 -13.11 9.80
C ARG A 187 5.65 -13.95 10.88
N PRO A 188 5.47 -13.59 12.16
CA PRO A 188 4.97 -12.31 12.66
C PRO A 188 6.02 -11.20 12.54
N PRO A 189 5.63 -9.90 12.49
CA PRO A 189 6.59 -8.81 12.61
C PRO A 189 7.23 -8.82 13.99
N LYS A 190 8.57 -8.73 14.04
CA LYS A 190 9.34 -8.87 15.28
C LYS A 190 9.69 -7.52 15.96
N ASP A 191 9.46 -6.44 15.27
CA ASP A 191 9.77 -5.08 15.72
C ASP A 191 8.70 -4.09 15.23
N PRO A 192 8.60 -2.89 15.83
CA PRO A 192 7.60 -1.89 15.48
C PRO A 192 7.68 -1.42 14.02
N VAL A 193 8.89 -1.43 13.45
CA VAL A 193 9.14 -1.04 12.07
C VAL A 193 8.49 -2.01 11.11
N ASN A 194 8.77 -3.29 11.30
CA ASN A 194 8.19 -4.35 10.50
C ASN A 194 6.66 -4.41 10.66
N ALA A 195 6.13 -4.09 11.85
CA ALA A 195 4.69 -3.96 12.06
C ALA A 195 4.08 -2.81 11.24
N ALA A 196 4.69 -1.62 11.29
CA ALA A 196 4.25 -0.44 10.53
C ALA A 196 4.32 -0.68 9.02
N LEU A 197 5.44 -1.21 8.52
CA LEU A 197 5.60 -1.56 7.10
C LEU A 197 4.58 -2.60 6.65
N SER A 198 4.30 -3.62 7.48
CA SER A 198 3.33 -4.66 7.14
C SER A 198 1.92 -4.09 7.06
N LEU A 199 1.51 -3.23 8.00
CA LEU A 199 0.23 -2.54 7.95
C LEU A 199 0.13 -1.64 6.72
N GLY A 200 1.14 -0.79 6.48
CA GLY A 200 1.15 0.13 5.35
C GLY A 200 1.07 -0.59 4.00
N TYR A 201 1.81 -1.69 3.84
CA TYR A 201 1.72 -2.50 2.61
C TYR A 201 0.38 -3.20 2.46
N THR A 202 -0.28 -3.61 3.56
CA THR A 202 -1.62 -4.18 3.51
C THR A 202 -2.64 -3.14 3.04
N LEU A 203 -2.55 -1.91 3.56
CA LEU A 203 -3.42 -0.81 3.14
C LEU A 203 -3.20 -0.43 1.67
N LEU A 204 -1.93 -0.30 1.25
CA LEU A 204 -1.57 -0.01 -0.15
C LEU A 204 -2.06 -1.11 -1.10
N HIS A 205 -1.93 -2.37 -0.70
CA HIS A 205 -2.42 -3.52 -1.47
C HIS A 205 -3.94 -3.46 -1.63
N ALA A 206 -4.69 -3.24 -0.55
CA ALA A 206 -6.14 -3.11 -0.59
C ALA A 206 -6.60 -1.96 -1.49
N GLU A 207 -5.95 -0.80 -1.42
CA GLU A 207 -6.22 0.33 -2.32
C GLU A 207 -5.95 -0.03 -3.78
N THR A 208 -4.88 -0.76 -4.04
CA THR A 208 -4.53 -1.21 -5.40
C THR A 208 -5.56 -2.18 -5.96
N VAL A 209 -6.04 -3.13 -5.15
CA VAL A 209 -7.12 -4.05 -5.55
C VAL A 209 -8.38 -3.29 -5.93
N LEU A 210 -8.79 -2.31 -5.09
CA LEU A 210 -9.95 -1.46 -5.40
C LEU A 210 -9.76 -0.66 -6.70
N ALA A 211 -8.57 -0.12 -6.92
CA ALA A 211 -8.25 0.64 -8.14
C ALA A 211 -8.27 -0.24 -9.39
N LEU A 212 -7.76 -1.45 -9.30
CA LEU A 212 -7.76 -2.43 -10.41
C LEU A 212 -9.18 -2.84 -10.78
N TYR A 213 -10.02 -3.17 -9.81
CA TYR A 213 -11.44 -3.44 -10.06
C TYR A 213 -12.15 -2.24 -10.69
N GLY A 214 -11.92 -1.04 -10.15
CA GLY A 214 -12.47 0.20 -10.69
C GLY A 214 -12.01 0.48 -12.12
N ALA A 215 -10.78 0.09 -12.48
CA ALA A 215 -10.24 0.20 -13.83
C ALA A 215 -10.64 -0.96 -14.75
N GLY A 216 -11.37 -1.96 -14.28
CA GLY A 216 -11.85 -3.09 -15.07
C GLY A 216 -10.84 -4.23 -15.27
N PHE A 217 -9.84 -4.31 -14.40
CA PHE A 217 -8.90 -5.43 -14.36
C PHE A 217 -9.31 -6.46 -13.33
N ASP A 218 -8.85 -7.69 -13.53
CA ASP A 218 -8.90 -8.76 -12.54
C ASP A 218 -7.62 -8.72 -11.67
N PRO A 219 -7.70 -8.41 -10.37
CA PRO A 219 -6.52 -8.32 -9.51
C PRO A 219 -5.74 -9.64 -9.34
N PHE A 220 -6.40 -10.78 -9.59
CA PHE A 220 -5.78 -12.09 -9.45
C PHE A 220 -4.88 -12.47 -10.63
N ILE A 221 -5.10 -11.87 -11.81
CA ILE A 221 -4.37 -12.21 -13.03
C ILE A 221 -3.21 -11.23 -13.24
N GLY A 222 -2.05 -11.57 -12.69
CA GLY A 222 -0.81 -10.81 -12.83
C GLY A 222 0.05 -11.24 -14.01
N PHE A 223 1.16 -10.53 -14.21
CA PHE A 223 2.12 -10.74 -15.28
C PHE A 223 3.53 -11.07 -14.77
N TYR A 224 3.83 -10.70 -13.51
CA TYR A 224 5.12 -10.92 -12.88
C TYR A 224 5.03 -11.93 -11.73
N HIS A 225 4.11 -11.73 -10.79
CA HIS A 225 3.86 -12.70 -9.74
C HIS A 225 3.09 -13.90 -10.30
N ALA A 226 3.53 -15.10 -9.93
CA ALA A 226 2.86 -16.33 -10.34
C ALA A 226 1.42 -16.35 -9.83
N LEU A 227 0.53 -16.89 -10.66
CA LEU A 227 -0.83 -17.21 -10.26
C LEU A 227 -0.78 -18.25 -9.13
N ASP A 228 -1.47 -17.97 -8.05
CA ASP A 228 -1.50 -18.83 -6.87
C ASP A 228 -2.86 -18.67 -6.17
N PHE A 229 -3.32 -19.71 -5.50
CA PHE A 229 -4.62 -19.69 -4.85
C PHE A 229 -4.70 -18.56 -3.80
N GLY A 230 -5.73 -17.73 -3.92
CA GLY A 230 -5.96 -16.58 -3.04
C GLY A 230 -4.97 -15.43 -3.17
N ARG A 231 -4.09 -15.42 -4.19
CA ARG A 231 -3.15 -14.33 -4.42
C ARG A 231 -3.66 -13.37 -5.49
N GLU A 232 -3.78 -12.11 -5.13
CA GLU A 232 -4.08 -11.00 -6.04
C GLU A 232 -2.81 -10.58 -6.78
N SER A 233 -2.40 -11.43 -7.76
CA SER A 233 -1.09 -11.35 -8.41
C SER A 233 -0.84 -10.03 -9.12
N LEU A 234 -1.85 -9.47 -9.82
CA LEU A 234 -1.72 -8.16 -10.47
C LEU A 234 -1.60 -7.03 -9.43
N ALA A 235 -2.35 -7.12 -8.33
CA ALA A 235 -2.19 -6.14 -7.25
C ALA A 235 -0.78 -6.22 -6.65
N CYS A 236 -0.23 -7.43 -6.46
CA CYS A 236 1.16 -7.61 -6.05
C CYS A 236 2.14 -6.96 -7.05
N ASP A 237 1.92 -7.12 -8.36
CA ASP A 237 2.76 -6.51 -9.38
C ASP A 237 2.76 -4.98 -9.28
N VAL A 238 1.58 -4.39 -9.23
CA VAL A 238 1.41 -2.92 -9.28
C VAL A 238 1.90 -2.22 -8.01
N VAL A 239 1.80 -2.86 -6.84
CA VAL A 239 2.27 -2.25 -5.59
C VAL A 239 3.79 -2.19 -5.47
N GLU A 240 4.55 -3.04 -6.20
CA GLU A 240 6.00 -3.13 -5.99
C GLU A 240 6.74 -1.78 -6.11
N PRO A 241 6.52 -0.96 -7.15
CA PRO A 241 7.16 0.35 -7.26
C PRO A 241 6.68 1.36 -6.21
N LEU A 242 5.45 1.17 -5.68
CA LEU A 242 4.80 2.09 -4.76
C LEU A 242 5.16 1.84 -3.28
N ARG A 243 5.78 0.69 -2.97
CA ARG A 243 6.15 0.33 -1.58
C ARG A 243 7.02 1.39 -0.91
N VAL A 244 7.90 2.02 -1.66
CA VAL A 244 8.81 3.06 -1.16
C VAL A 244 8.05 4.25 -0.55
N GLU A 245 6.85 4.56 -1.03
CA GLU A 245 6.04 5.63 -0.43
C GLU A 245 5.57 5.28 0.99
N VAL A 246 5.32 4.00 1.25
CA VAL A 246 5.02 3.50 2.60
C VAL A 246 6.27 3.56 3.49
N ASP A 247 7.43 3.18 2.92
CA ASP A 247 8.71 3.20 3.62
C ASP A 247 9.07 4.63 4.04
N ARG A 248 8.95 5.59 3.12
CA ARG A 248 9.15 7.02 3.35
C ARG A 248 8.28 7.54 4.51
N ARG A 249 6.98 7.29 4.47
CA ARG A 249 6.06 7.69 5.53
C ARG A 249 6.33 7.00 6.87
N SER A 250 6.82 5.76 6.82
CA SER A 250 7.17 5.01 8.02
C SER A 250 8.44 5.54 8.66
N GLU A 251 9.38 6.05 7.88
CA GLU A 251 10.61 6.69 8.36
C GLU A 251 10.32 8.10 8.90
N GLU A 252 9.57 8.94 8.20
CA GLU A 252 9.19 10.30 8.62
C GLU A 252 8.47 10.32 9.97
N ARG A 253 7.53 9.39 10.22
CA ARG A 253 6.82 9.26 11.50
C ARG A 253 7.72 8.91 12.68
N ARG A 254 8.91 8.39 12.45
CA ARG A 254 9.87 7.99 13.50
C ARG A 254 10.74 9.14 13.96
N VAL A 255 10.96 10.13 13.11
CA VAL A 255 11.74 11.32 13.46
C VAL A 255 10.95 12.24 14.42
N GLY A 256 9.71 11.87 14.79
CA GLY A 256 8.95 12.55 15.83
C GLY A 256 8.40 13.92 15.45
N LYS A 257 8.56 14.35 14.18
CA LYS A 257 8.13 15.68 13.75
C LYS A 257 6.65 15.78 13.42
N GLU A 258 5.96 14.68 13.11
CA GLU A 258 4.54 14.73 12.70
C GLU A 258 3.54 14.14 13.71
N CYS A 259 3.97 13.33 14.66
CA CYS A 259 3.07 12.75 15.66
C CYS A 259 2.49 13.80 16.63
N HIS A 260 3.17 14.94 16.82
CA HIS A 260 2.70 16.03 17.67
C HIS A 260 1.67 16.95 17.00
N LEU A 261 1.65 17.06 15.68
CA LEU A 261 0.79 18.03 14.97
C LEU A 261 -0.49 17.43 14.38
N THR A 262 -0.48 16.18 13.93
CA THR A 262 -1.63 15.59 13.24
C THR A 262 -2.50 14.68 14.10
N CYS A 263 -1.96 14.04 15.13
CA CYS A 263 -2.78 13.23 16.03
C CYS A 263 -3.58 14.04 17.06
N ARG A 264 -3.14 15.27 17.38
CA ARG A 264 -3.85 16.14 18.35
C ARG A 264 -4.90 17.06 17.73
N SER A 265 -4.82 17.38 16.45
CA SER A 265 -5.62 18.48 15.89
C SER A 265 -6.87 18.09 15.11
N ARG A 266 -7.12 16.80 14.85
CA ARG A 266 -8.29 16.43 14.03
C ARG A 266 -9.29 15.46 14.66
N TRP A 267 -8.99 14.80 15.80
CA TRP A 267 -9.87 13.74 16.30
C TRP A 267 -9.89 13.57 17.81
N SER A 268 -9.49 14.57 18.59
CA SER A 268 -9.74 14.57 20.04
C SER A 268 -11.02 15.37 20.33
N PRO A 269 -12.07 14.77 20.90
CA PRO A 269 -13.25 15.49 21.35
C PRO A 269 -13.03 16.25 22.67
N TYR A 270 -11.78 16.30 23.18
CA TYR A 270 -11.44 17.03 24.40
C TYR A 270 -10.44 18.15 24.08
N HIS A 271 -10.97 19.24 23.57
CA HIS A 271 -10.59 20.62 23.83
C HIS A 271 -11.81 21.50 23.54
#